data_28b679e8a65edbfd9f887e4a3b5657c5
#
_entry.id   28b679e8a65edbfd9f887e4a3b5657c5
#
_cell.length_a   1.000
_cell.length_b   1.000
_cell.length_c   1.000
_cell.angle_alpha   90.00
_cell.angle_beta   90.00
_cell.angle_gamma   90.00
#
_symmetry.space_group_name_H-M   'P 1'
#
loop_
_entity.id
_entity.type
_entity.pdbx_description
1 polymer ?
#
loop_
_entity_poly.entity_id
_entity_poly.type
_entity_poly.pdbx_seq_one_letter_code
_entity_poly.pdbx_strand_id
1 'polypeptide(L)' 'MCRSIKTLRKTHEPASDDEVRPAALQFVRKISGYRQPSRANAPAFDRAVDDVAQAARTMLDSLQTPASR' A
#
# COMPACT_ATOMS: atom_id res chain seq x y z
N MET A 1 13.76 1.74 -9.32
CA MET A 1 12.75 0.70 -9.06
C MET A 1 12.71 0.34 -7.58
N CYS A 2 11.56 0.24 -7.04
CA CYS A 2 11.41 0.00 -5.63
C CYS A 2 11.26 -1.49 -5.34
N ARG A 3 12.35 -2.11 -4.93
CA ARG A 3 12.34 -3.55 -4.71
C ARG A 3 11.74 -3.96 -3.37
N SER A 4 11.62 -3.00 -2.47
CA SER A 4 11.09 -3.30 -1.15
C SER A 4 9.58 -3.44 -1.13
N ILE A 5 8.92 -3.07 -2.20
CA ILE A 5 7.46 -3.19 -2.29
C ILE A 5 7.16 -4.37 -3.20
N LYS A 6 6.62 -5.41 -2.61
CA LYS A 6 6.36 -6.61 -3.36
C LYS A 6 4.98 -6.60 -3.99
N THR A 7 4.81 -7.43 -5.00
CA THR A 7 3.54 -7.56 -5.68
C THR A 7 2.53 -8.24 -4.78
N LEU A 8 1.36 -7.64 -4.64
CA LEU A 8 0.29 -8.20 -3.81
C LEU A 8 -0.81 -8.85 -4.62
N ARG A 9 -0.95 -8.44 -5.87
CA ARG A 9 -2.01 -8.98 -6.72
C ARG A 9 -1.74 -10.43 -7.06
N LYS A 10 -2.72 -11.28 -6.78
CA LYS A 10 -2.62 -12.71 -7.03
C LYS A 10 -3.72 -13.13 -7.98
N THR A 11 -3.50 -14.24 -8.68
CA THR A 11 -4.50 -14.74 -9.62
C THR A 11 -5.70 -15.39 -8.93
N HIS A 12 -5.49 -15.92 -7.74
CA HIS A 12 -6.51 -16.76 -7.13
C HIS A 12 -7.23 -16.12 -5.97
N GLU A 13 -6.60 -15.16 -5.32
CA GLU A 13 -7.23 -14.55 -4.16
C GLU A 13 -6.85 -13.08 -4.07
N PRO A 14 -7.74 -12.28 -3.52
CA PRO A 14 -7.44 -10.86 -3.35
C PRO A 14 -6.38 -10.66 -2.27
N ALA A 15 -5.65 -9.55 -2.39
CA ALA A 15 -4.73 -9.16 -1.34
C ALA A 15 -5.52 -8.74 -0.11
N SER A 16 -5.05 -9.13 1.06
CA SER A 16 -5.71 -8.76 2.30
C SER A 16 -5.21 -7.41 2.78
N ASP A 17 -5.95 -6.82 3.72
CA ASP A 17 -5.52 -5.57 4.34
C ASP A 17 -4.20 -5.74 5.07
N ASP A 18 -3.96 -6.94 5.60
CA ASP A 18 -2.69 -7.24 6.26
C ASP A 18 -1.50 -7.15 5.30
N GLU A 19 -1.76 -7.27 4.02
CA GLU A 19 -0.72 -7.13 3.01
C GLU A 19 -0.68 -5.71 2.44
N VAL A 20 -1.84 -5.10 2.28
CA VAL A 20 -1.94 -3.77 1.66
C VAL A 20 -1.33 -2.69 2.55
N ARG A 21 -1.63 -2.73 3.84
CA ARG A 21 -1.19 -1.68 4.74
C ARG A 21 0.33 -1.62 4.89
N PRO A 22 1.02 -2.74 5.08
CA PRO A 22 2.49 -2.69 5.12
C PRO A 22 3.11 -2.17 3.82
N ALA A 23 2.50 -2.49 2.67
CA ALA A 23 3.00 -1.98 1.40
C ALA A 23 2.80 -0.47 1.30
N ALA A 24 1.66 0.04 1.76
CA ALA A 24 1.40 1.47 1.79
C ALA A 24 2.40 2.19 2.69
N LEU A 25 2.66 1.61 3.86
CA LEU A 25 3.63 2.17 4.78
C LEU A 25 5.01 2.24 4.15
N GLN A 26 5.41 1.19 3.47
CA GLN A 26 6.71 1.15 2.80
C GLN A 26 6.80 2.24 1.75
N PHE A 27 5.74 2.43 0.98
CA PHE A 27 5.70 3.46 -0.03
C PHE A 27 5.87 4.85 0.59
N VAL A 28 5.13 5.13 1.65
CA VAL A 28 5.18 6.44 2.32
C VAL A 28 6.55 6.68 2.91
N ARG A 29 7.15 5.66 3.50
CA ARG A 29 8.51 5.76 4.00
C ARG A 29 9.50 6.11 2.89
N LYS A 30 9.32 5.49 1.74
CA LYS A 30 10.20 5.71 0.59
C LYS A 30 10.14 7.14 0.12
N ILE A 31 8.94 7.67 -0.09
CA ILE A 31 8.80 9.00 -0.66
C ILE A 31 9.08 10.10 0.34
N SER A 32 8.81 9.86 1.61
CA SER A 32 9.03 10.88 2.64
C SER A 32 10.46 10.88 3.18
N GLY A 33 11.12 9.75 3.07
CA GLY A 33 12.43 9.60 3.67
C GLY A 33 12.37 9.32 5.16
N TYR A 34 11.18 9.30 5.76
CA TYR A 34 11.03 8.99 7.17
C TYR A 34 10.83 7.50 7.35
N ARG A 35 11.63 6.93 8.20
CA ARG A 35 11.37 5.59 8.68
C ARG A 35 10.25 5.65 9.71
N GLN A 36 10.32 6.67 10.54
CA GLN A 36 9.35 6.94 11.58
C GLN A 36 9.20 8.45 11.68
N PRO A 37 7.99 8.98 11.54
CA PRO A 37 7.82 10.43 11.50
C PRO A 37 8.05 11.06 12.86
N SER A 38 8.42 12.33 12.85
CA SER A 38 8.46 13.11 14.08
C SER A 38 7.04 13.27 14.61
N ARG A 39 6.95 13.65 15.88
CA ARG A 39 5.65 13.85 16.50
C ARG A 39 4.80 14.86 15.72
N ALA A 40 5.43 15.93 15.27
CA ALA A 40 4.72 16.97 14.54
C ALA A 40 4.19 16.47 13.19
N ASN A 41 4.90 15.55 12.57
CA ASN A 41 4.54 15.06 11.24
C ASN A 41 3.78 13.74 11.26
N ALA A 42 3.62 13.14 12.44
CA ALA A 42 2.93 11.86 12.52
C ALA A 42 1.52 11.88 11.95
N PRO A 43 0.69 12.91 12.24
CA PRO A 43 -0.66 12.91 11.67
C PRO A 43 -0.65 12.93 10.14
N ALA A 44 0.22 13.72 9.53
CA ALA A 44 0.29 13.78 8.06
C ALA A 44 0.80 12.46 7.49
N PHE A 45 1.79 11.87 8.14
CA PHE A 45 2.37 10.61 7.72
C PHE A 45 1.32 9.50 7.80
N ASP A 46 0.62 9.40 8.93
CA ASP A 46 -0.37 8.35 9.12
C ASP A 46 -1.54 8.52 8.16
N ARG A 47 -1.93 9.76 7.89
CA ARG A 47 -2.98 10.04 6.93
C ARG A 47 -2.57 9.57 5.55
N ALA A 48 -1.31 9.81 5.18
CA ALA A 48 -0.82 9.39 3.88
C ALA A 48 -0.84 7.86 3.76
N VAL A 49 -0.45 7.16 4.82
CA VAL A 49 -0.51 5.70 4.81
C VAL A 49 -1.94 5.22 4.60
N ASP A 50 -2.89 5.82 5.30
CA ASP A 50 -4.29 5.47 5.16
C ASP A 50 -4.79 5.71 3.74
N ASP A 51 -4.45 6.87 3.18
CA ASP A 51 -4.91 7.23 1.85
C ASP A 51 -4.32 6.32 0.78
N VAL A 52 -3.03 6.00 0.90
CA VAL A 52 -2.37 5.11 -0.05
C VAL A 52 -2.96 3.70 0.07
N ALA A 53 -3.18 3.24 1.30
CA ALA A 53 -3.76 1.92 1.51
C ALA A 53 -5.16 1.85 0.90
N GLN A 54 -5.95 2.90 1.09
CA GLN A 54 -7.31 2.95 0.55
C GLN A 54 -7.27 2.92 -0.98
N ALA A 55 -6.41 3.73 -1.58
CA ALA A 55 -6.31 3.77 -3.04
C ALA A 55 -5.85 2.42 -3.59
N ALA A 56 -4.89 1.79 -2.92
CA ALA A 56 -4.40 0.49 -3.34
C ALA A 56 -5.50 -0.56 -3.23
N ARG A 57 -6.27 -0.53 -2.14
CA ARG A 57 -7.38 -1.45 -1.95
C ARG A 57 -8.41 -1.31 -3.07
N THR A 58 -8.77 -0.07 -3.36
CA THR A 58 -9.75 0.20 -4.41
C THR A 58 -9.27 -0.29 -5.76
N MET A 59 -8.02 -0.03 -6.08
CA MET A 59 -7.45 -0.48 -7.34
C MET A 59 -7.45 -2.01 -7.43
N LEU A 60 -6.95 -2.66 -6.38
CA LEU A 60 -6.82 -4.12 -6.40
C LEU A 60 -8.19 -4.79 -6.52
N ASP A 61 -9.19 -4.24 -5.86
CA ASP A 61 -10.54 -4.79 -5.92
C ASP A 61 -11.17 -4.57 -7.28
N SER A 62 -10.71 -3.57 -8.01
CA SER A 62 -11.27 -3.22 -9.31
C SER A 62 -10.59 -3.93 -10.47
N LEU A 63 -9.42 -4.50 -10.23
CA LEU A 63 -8.69 -5.16 -11.31
C LEU A 63 -9.37 -6.45 -11.71
N GLN A 64 -9.34 -6.73 -13.00
CA GLN A 64 -9.82 -7.98 -13.53
C GLN A 64 -8.64 -8.82 -13.97
N THR A 65 -8.74 -10.11 -13.73
CA THR A 65 -7.67 -11.00 -14.16
C THR A 65 -8.19 -11.84 -15.31
N PRO A 66 -7.36 -12.10 -16.33
CA PRO A 66 -7.78 -12.94 -17.45
C PRO A 66 -8.20 -14.32 -16.98
N ALA A 67 -7.60 -14.82 -15.92
CA ALA A 67 -7.90 -16.15 -15.43
C ALA A 67 -9.28 -16.25 -14.82
N SER A 68 -9.93 -15.14 -14.49
CA SER A 68 -11.24 -15.18 -13.89
C SER A 68 -12.37 -15.29 -14.93
N ARG A 69 -12.04 -15.45 -16.19
CA ARG A 69 -13.06 -15.60 -17.22
C ARG A 69 -13.09 -16.96 -17.80
#